data_23e974cc90ffe6b4e5f63762448089b2
#
_entry.id   23e974cc90ffe6b4e5f63762448089b2
#
_cell.length_a   1.000
_cell.length_b   1.000
_cell.length_c   1.000
_cell.angle_alpha   90.00
_cell.angle_beta   90.00
_cell.angle_gamma   90.00
#
_symmetry.space_group_name_H-M   'P 1'
#
loop_
_entity.id
_entity.type
_entity.pdbx_description
1 polymer ?
#
loop_
_entity_poly.entity_id
_entity_poly.type
_entity_poly.pdbx_seq_one_letter_code
_entity_poly.pdbx_strand_id
1 'polypeptide(L)'
;MPELPEVETVRAGLERLLGADSAIAHVELLRADLRAPIPPQIIPRLRLAKIMGIRRRAKYLLFDTSGGILLSHLGMTGTWRLAPTGEERLHDHCYLYLRDGRRLAFRDPRRFGLLDLIEPGSETTHPRLAELGPEPLNSATFTVEYLRACCRGRRQAIKPVIMDQQVVVGVGNIYAQEALFRAGIRPTRSAGHLTKNAVATLIQHIRNVLQEAIAAGGSTISDFRQAGGDGGYFQHNFQVYDRAGQPCKACGTILSGAIIGGRNTTWCRHCQA
;
A
#
# COMPACT_ATOMS: atom_id res chain seq x y z
N MET A 1 2.68 -8.33 0.20
CA MET A 1 1.73 -7.42 -0.48
C MET A 1 2.23 -6.02 -0.25
N PRO A 2 2.42 -5.21 -1.29
CA PRO A 2 2.77 -3.80 -1.14
C PRO A 2 1.81 -3.10 -0.17
N GLU A 3 2.38 -2.41 0.82
CA GLU A 3 1.67 -1.55 1.76
C GLU A 3 1.83 -0.08 1.33
N LEU A 4 1.41 0.87 2.14
CA LEU A 4 1.44 2.30 1.77
C LEU A 4 2.82 2.78 1.26
N PRO A 5 3.96 2.47 1.94
CA PRO A 5 5.27 2.95 1.49
C PRO A 5 5.66 2.43 0.10
N GLU A 6 5.40 1.16 -0.18
CA GLU A 6 5.72 0.56 -1.48
C GLU A 6 4.88 1.21 -2.60
N VAL A 7 3.59 1.43 -2.34
CA VAL A 7 2.69 2.06 -3.32
C VAL A 7 3.08 3.53 -3.55
N GLU A 8 3.47 4.27 -2.50
CA GLU A 8 3.96 5.65 -2.61
C GLU A 8 5.27 5.73 -3.41
N THR A 9 6.16 4.77 -3.19
CA THR A 9 7.42 4.67 -3.95
C THR A 9 7.16 4.41 -5.44
N VAL A 10 6.22 3.51 -5.76
CA VAL A 10 5.81 3.28 -7.16
C VAL A 10 5.16 4.53 -7.75
N ARG A 11 4.28 5.21 -7.01
CA ARG A 11 3.66 6.47 -7.43
C ARG A 11 4.72 7.50 -7.83
N ALA A 12 5.65 7.77 -6.91
CA ALA A 12 6.71 8.76 -7.14
C ALA A 12 7.64 8.36 -8.29
N GLY A 13 7.92 7.07 -8.45
CA GLY A 13 8.70 6.55 -9.57
C GLY A 13 8.01 6.76 -10.91
N LEU A 14 6.72 6.44 -10.98
CA LEU A 14 5.92 6.64 -12.19
C LEU A 14 5.78 8.12 -12.56
N GLU A 15 5.56 8.99 -11.59
CA GLU A 15 5.45 10.43 -11.81
C GLU A 15 6.74 11.01 -12.42
N ARG A 16 7.90 10.59 -11.91
CA ARG A 16 9.20 10.98 -12.48
C ARG A 16 9.40 10.43 -13.90
N LEU A 17 8.99 9.20 -14.15
CA LEU A 17 9.12 8.56 -15.45
C LEU A 17 8.21 9.18 -16.51
N LEU A 18 6.99 9.58 -16.14
CA LEU A 18 6.02 10.12 -17.09
C LEU A 18 6.28 11.59 -17.43
N GLY A 19 6.66 12.41 -16.45
CA GLY A 19 6.77 13.86 -16.64
C GLY A 19 5.39 14.55 -16.79
N ALA A 20 5.44 15.87 -17.02
CA ALA A 20 4.23 16.72 -16.92
C ALA A 20 3.27 16.62 -18.11
N ASP A 21 3.73 16.24 -19.30
CA ASP A 21 2.95 16.30 -20.55
C ASP A 21 2.64 14.92 -21.16
N SER A 22 2.69 13.87 -20.35
CA SER A 22 2.39 12.53 -20.85
C SER A 22 0.94 12.37 -21.25
N ALA A 23 0.71 11.77 -22.42
CA ALA A 23 -0.62 11.43 -22.92
C ALA A 23 -0.64 10.00 -23.43
N ILE A 24 -1.76 9.31 -23.19
CA ILE A 24 -1.98 7.94 -23.61
C ILE A 24 -2.42 7.99 -25.09
N ALA A 25 -1.70 7.29 -25.96
CA ALA A 25 -2.10 7.12 -27.37
C ALA A 25 -3.24 6.09 -27.46
N HIS A 26 -3.03 4.92 -26.86
CA HIS A 26 -4.04 3.86 -26.75
C HIS A 26 -3.73 2.93 -25.58
N VAL A 27 -4.71 2.09 -25.23
CA VAL A 27 -4.61 1.06 -24.20
C VAL A 27 -4.81 -0.30 -24.81
N GLU A 28 -4.00 -1.26 -24.43
CA GLU A 28 -4.15 -2.66 -24.79
C GLU A 28 -4.34 -3.50 -23.54
N LEU A 29 -5.45 -4.22 -23.45
CA LEU A 29 -5.70 -5.20 -22.41
C LEU A 29 -5.44 -6.59 -22.97
N LEU A 30 -4.45 -7.27 -22.42
CA LEU A 30 -4.06 -8.64 -22.83
C LEU A 30 -4.95 -9.71 -22.20
N ARG A 31 -5.83 -9.29 -21.28
CA ARG A 31 -6.84 -10.14 -20.65
C ARG A 31 -8.01 -9.32 -20.10
N ALA A 32 -9.14 -10.00 -19.92
CA ALA A 32 -10.37 -9.35 -19.43
C ALA A 32 -10.48 -9.27 -17.91
N ASP A 33 -9.62 -9.95 -17.17
CA ASP A 33 -9.69 -10.03 -15.70
C ASP A 33 -8.33 -10.08 -15.02
N LEU A 34 -8.32 -9.68 -13.74
CA LEU A 34 -7.30 -9.94 -12.74
C LEU A 34 -7.99 -10.53 -11.50
N ARG A 35 -7.86 -9.89 -10.33
CA ARG A 35 -8.67 -10.23 -9.14
C ARG A 35 -10.17 -9.97 -9.36
N ALA A 36 -10.50 -9.09 -10.26
CA ALA A 36 -11.85 -8.75 -10.71
C ALA A 36 -11.82 -8.50 -12.22
N PRO A 37 -12.97 -8.51 -12.90
CA PRO A 37 -13.08 -8.09 -14.29
C PRO A 37 -12.48 -6.68 -14.48
N ILE A 38 -11.75 -6.48 -15.55
CA ILE A 38 -11.24 -5.16 -15.95
C ILE A 38 -12.31 -4.48 -16.79
N PRO A 39 -12.82 -3.30 -16.41
CA PRO A 39 -13.84 -2.62 -17.21
C PRO A 39 -13.35 -2.34 -18.64
N PRO A 40 -14.02 -2.84 -19.68
CA PRO A 40 -13.59 -2.64 -21.06
C PRO A 40 -13.63 -1.15 -21.47
N GLN A 41 -14.39 -0.33 -20.74
CA GLN A 41 -14.46 1.13 -20.90
C GLN A 41 -13.11 1.83 -20.70
N ILE A 42 -12.15 1.19 -20.03
CA ILE A 42 -10.78 1.70 -19.88
C ILE A 42 -10.18 2.00 -21.27
N ILE A 43 -10.41 1.14 -22.27
CA ILE A 43 -9.85 1.30 -23.62
C ILE A 43 -10.33 2.61 -24.28
N PRO A 44 -11.63 2.81 -24.53
CA PRO A 44 -12.09 4.02 -25.22
C PRO A 44 -11.92 5.29 -24.36
N ARG A 45 -12.06 5.20 -23.04
CA ARG A 45 -11.98 6.35 -22.14
C ARG A 45 -10.56 6.89 -21.99
N LEU A 46 -9.56 6.02 -21.98
CA LEU A 46 -8.16 6.45 -21.84
C LEU A 46 -7.47 6.67 -23.18
N ARG A 47 -8.09 6.29 -24.28
CA ARG A 47 -7.55 6.59 -25.61
C ARG A 47 -7.45 8.09 -25.83
N LEU A 48 -6.26 8.56 -26.19
CA LEU A 48 -5.91 9.97 -26.39
C LEU A 48 -6.01 10.82 -25.12
N ALA A 49 -6.21 10.22 -23.96
CA ALA A 49 -6.32 10.94 -22.70
C ALA A 49 -4.97 11.51 -22.24
N LYS A 50 -4.99 12.74 -21.72
CA LYS A 50 -3.84 13.39 -21.07
C LYS A 50 -3.72 12.83 -19.66
N ILE A 51 -2.50 12.48 -19.23
CA ILE A 51 -2.22 12.14 -17.82
C ILE A 51 -1.95 13.45 -17.08
N MET A 52 -2.80 13.79 -16.13
CA MET A 52 -2.72 15.04 -15.36
C MET A 52 -1.89 14.87 -14.08
N GLY A 53 -1.72 13.62 -13.61
CA GLY A 53 -0.94 13.29 -12.43
C GLY A 53 -1.19 11.86 -11.96
N ILE A 54 -0.41 11.45 -10.96
CA ILE A 54 -0.60 10.17 -10.29
C ILE A 54 -0.69 10.42 -8.79
N ARG A 55 -1.81 10.06 -8.19
CA ARG A 55 -2.05 10.13 -6.75
C ARG A 55 -2.04 8.74 -6.13
N ARG A 56 -1.88 8.70 -4.82
CA ARG A 56 -2.11 7.50 -4.01
C ARG A 56 -3.28 7.73 -3.05
N ARG A 57 -4.16 6.75 -2.94
CA ARG A 57 -5.12 6.64 -1.85
C ARG A 57 -5.01 5.24 -1.24
N ALA A 58 -4.73 5.13 0.05
CA ALA A 58 -4.47 3.84 0.70
C ALA A 58 -3.34 3.06 -0.01
N LYS A 59 -3.66 1.90 -0.57
CA LYS A 59 -2.78 1.04 -1.37
C LYS A 59 -3.12 1.05 -2.86
N TYR A 60 -3.86 2.08 -3.30
CA TYR A 60 -4.25 2.29 -4.69
C TYR A 60 -3.43 3.41 -5.33
N LEU A 61 -3.09 3.22 -6.59
CA LEU A 61 -2.60 4.26 -7.49
C LEU A 61 -3.79 4.80 -8.29
N LEU A 62 -3.90 6.11 -8.38
CA LEU A 62 -4.91 6.82 -9.13
C LEU A 62 -4.21 7.61 -10.24
N PHE A 63 -4.32 7.15 -11.48
CA PHE A 63 -3.85 7.92 -12.63
C PHE A 63 -4.96 8.87 -13.04
N ASP A 64 -4.81 10.14 -12.69
CA ASP A 64 -5.74 11.19 -13.08
C ASP A 64 -5.56 11.47 -14.57
N THR A 65 -6.60 11.28 -15.34
CA THR A 65 -6.57 11.51 -16.79
C THR A 65 -7.74 12.37 -17.25
N SER A 66 -7.64 12.94 -18.44
CA SER A 66 -8.77 13.67 -19.05
C SER A 66 -9.97 12.77 -19.41
N GLY A 67 -9.79 11.44 -19.41
CA GLY A 67 -10.82 10.44 -19.71
C GLY A 67 -11.46 9.79 -18.48
N GLY A 68 -11.01 10.14 -17.27
CA GLY A 68 -11.40 9.53 -15.99
C GLY A 68 -10.18 9.14 -15.18
N ILE A 69 -10.37 8.45 -14.06
CA ILE A 69 -9.27 7.99 -13.22
C ILE A 69 -9.06 6.50 -13.44
N LEU A 70 -7.87 6.12 -13.91
CA LEU A 70 -7.47 4.71 -13.90
C LEU A 70 -7.03 4.36 -12.47
N LEU A 71 -7.83 3.53 -11.81
CA LEU A 71 -7.53 3.00 -10.49
C LEU A 71 -6.73 1.71 -10.64
N SER A 72 -5.57 1.64 -9.97
CA SER A 72 -4.72 0.45 -9.97
C SER A 72 -4.38 0.02 -8.55
N HIS A 73 -4.47 -1.29 -8.28
CA HIS A 73 -3.98 -1.90 -7.05
C HIS A 73 -2.96 -2.97 -7.40
N LEU A 74 -1.79 -2.92 -6.76
CA LEU A 74 -0.68 -3.82 -7.10
C LEU A 74 -0.90 -5.29 -6.65
N GLY A 75 -1.90 -5.54 -5.81
CA GLY A 75 -2.12 -6.88 -5.27
C GLY A 75 -0.94 -7.34 -4.41
N MET A 76 -0.32 -8.44 -4.79
CA MET A 76 0.88 -8.97 -4.11
C MET A 76 2.15 -8.85 -4.96
N THR A 77 2.00 -8.95 -6.28
CA THR A 77 3.11 -9.05 -7.24
C THR A 77 2.99 -8.09 -8.41
N GLY A 78 1.93 -7.26 -8.41
CA GLY A 78 1.69 -6.28 -9.46
C GLY A 78 2.75 -5.19 -9.48
N THR A 79 3.20 -4.84 -10.66
CA THR A 79 4.20 -3.78 -10.90
C THR A 79 3.86 -3.00 -12.16
N TRP A 80 4.12 -1.70 -12.11
CA TRP A 80 4.16 -0.84 -13.30
C TRP A 80 5.60 -0.60 -13.71
N ARG A 81 5.91 -0.74 -14.98
CA ARG A 81 7.24 -0.49 -15.52
C ARG A 81 7.19 0.15 -16.90
N LEU A 82 8.24 0.87 -17.27
CA LEU A 82 8.48 1.15 -18.69
C LEU A 82 8.80 -0.18 -19.40
N ALA A 83 8.18 -0.37 -20.56
CA ALA A 83 8.37 -1.56 -21.38
C ALA A 83 8.66 -1.11 -22.82
N PRO A 84 9.93 -1.18 -23.28
CA PRO A 84 10.23 -0.95 -24.68
C PRO A 84 9.39 -1.84 -25.60
N THR A 85 9.07 -1.36 -26.78
CA THR A 85 8.36 -2.18 -27.80
C THR A 85 9.23 -3.39 -28.16
N GLY A 86 8.63 -4.58 -28.20
CA GLY A 86 9.34 -5.85 -28.40
C GLY A 86 9.87 -6.49 -27.12
N GLU A 87 9.72 -5.86 -25.96
CA GLU A 87 10.04 -6.44 -24.63
C GLU A 87 8.77 -6.84 -23.87
N GLU A 88 7.93 -7.66 -24.48
CA GLU A 88 6.81 -8.29 -23.81
C GLU A 88 7.31 -9.31 -22.79
N ARG A 89 6.75 -9.25 -21.58
CA ARG A 89 7.11 -10.20 -20.52
C ARG A 89 5.92 -11.07 -20.13
N LEU A 90 6.20 -12.30 -19.81
CA LEU A 90 5.20 -13.19 -19.23
C LEU A 90 4.52 -12.49 -18.05
N HIS A 91 3.18 -12.54 -18.03
CA HIS A 91 2.31 -11.89 -17.04
C HIS A 91 2.18 -10.37 -17.17
N ASP A 92 2.58 -9.74 -18.27
CA ASP A 92 2.09 -8.43 -18.64
C ASP A 92 0.59 -8.57 -18.99
N HIS A 93 -0.25 -7.69 -18.45
CA HIS A 93 -1.71 -7.80 -18.56
C HIS A 93 -2.37 -6.56 -19.17
N CYS A 94 -1.69 -5.43 -19.11
CA CYS A 94 -2.15 -4.17 -19.68
C CYS A 94 -0.95 -3.35 -20.17
N TYR A 95 -1.09 -2.75 -21.33
CA TYR A 95 -0.16 -1.74 -21.83
C TYR A 95 -0.86 -0.40 -22.00
N LEU A 96 -0.22 0.66 -21.49
CA LEU A 96 -0.54 2.04 -21.81
C LEU A 96 0.53 2.55 -22.79
N TYR A 97 0.18 2.72 -24.04
CA TYR A 97 1.06 3.30 -25.05
C TYR A 97 0.97 4.82 -24.96
N LEU A 98 2.10 5.48 -24.80
CA LEU A 98 2.19 6.93 -24.70
C LEU A 98 2.42 7.56 -26.08
N ARG A 99 2.04 8.82 -26.25
CA ARG A 99 2.20 9.54 -27.53
C ARG A 99 3.66 9.79 -27.90
N ASP A 100 4.55 9.79 -26.93
CA ASP A 100 6.01 9.97 -27.11
C ASP A 100 6.75 8.66 -27.49
N GLY A 101 5.99 7.59 -27.75
CA GLY A 101 6.53 6.27 -28.12
C GLY A 101 6.89 5.37 -26.93
N ARG A 102 6.86 5.87 -25.71
CA ARG A 102 7.05 5.03 -24.51
C ARG A 102 5.82 4.17 -24.25
N ARG A 103 6.01 3.09 -23.51
CA ARG A 103 4.93 2.18 -23.11
C ARG A 103 5.08 1.82 -21.62
N LEU A 104 4.00 1.94 -20.86
CA LEU A 104 3.91 1.37 -19.51
C LEU A 104 3.26 0.00 -19.57
N ALA A 105 3.83 -0.98 -18.87
CA ALA A 105 3.25 -2.31 -18.69
C ALA A 105 2.82 -2.53 -17.25
N PHE A 106 1.61 -3.05 -17.06
CA PHE A 106 1.19 -3.63 -15.78
C PHE A 106 1.42 -5.13 -15.82
N ARG A 107 2.35 -5.60 -15.00
CA ARG A 107 2.72 -7.00 -14.86
C ARG A 107 2.27 -7.53 -13.50
N ASP A 108 1.59 -8.68 -13.45
CA ASP A 108 1.17 -9.30 -12.18
C ASP A 108 1.10 -10.84 -12.28
N PRO A 109 2.17 -11.56 -11.94
CA PRO A 109 2.23 -13.03 -12.02
C PRO A 109 1.12 -13.73 -11.24
N ARG A 110 0.69 -13.20 -10.10
CA ARG A 110 -0.33 -13.83 -9.25
C ARG A 110 -1.75 -13.38 -9.54
N ARG A 111 -1.93 -12.34 -10.34
CA ARG A 111 -3.24 -11.77 -10.72
C ARG A 111 -4.10 -11.32 -9.52
N PHE A 112 -3.47 -10.89 -8.43
CA PHE A 112 -4.14 -10.32 -7.25
C PHE A 112 -4.26 -8.80 -7.34
N GLY A 113 -3.70 -8.21 -8.38
CA GLY A 113 -3.87 -6.81 -8.74
C GLY A 113 -5.29 -6.50 -9.22
N LEU A 114 -5.50 -5.22 -9.48
CA LEU A 114 -6.77 -4.71 -9.98
C LEU A 114 -6.49 -3.52 -10.90
N LEU A 115 -7.24 -3.45 -11.97
CA LEU A 115 -7.43 -2.25 -12.79
C LEU A 115 -8.92 -1.94 -12.83
N ASP A 116 -9.27 -0.68 -12.59
CA ASP A 116 -10.65 -0.21 -12.57
C ASP A 116 -10.73 1.21 -13.16
N LEU A 117 -11.90 1.69 -13.48
CA LEU A 117 -12.13 3.02 -14.02
C LEU A 117 -13.09 3.77 -13.11
N ILE A 118 -12.68 4.97 -12.69
CA ILE A 118 -13.53 5.87 -11.91
C ILE A 118 -13.96 7.02 -12.85
N GLU A 119 -15.26 7.21 -12.99
CA GLU A 119 -15.81 8.33 -13.72
C GLU A 119 -15.47 9.67 -13.03
N PRO A 120 -15.30 10.76 -13.78
CA PRO A 120 -15.07 12.08 -13.19
C PRO A 120 -16.12 12.44 -12.14
N GLY A 121 -15.66 12.89 -10.97
CA GLY A 121 -16.53 13.26 -9.84
C GLY A 121 -17.05 12.11 -8.98
N SER A 122 -16.81 10.85 -9.34
CA SER A 122 -17.33 9.67 -8.62
C SER A 122 -16.32 9.04 -7.65
N GLU A 123 -15.18 9.67 -7.37
CA GLU A 123 -14.12 9.09 -6.54
C GLU A 123 -14.61 8.76 -5.12
N THR A 124 -15.38 9.68 -4.49
CA THR A 124 -15.86 9.51 -3.13
C THR A 124 -16.94 8.43 -2.97
N THR A 125 -17.65 8.13 -4.04
CA THR A 125 -18.73 7.12 -4.05
C THR A 125 -18.28 5.78 -4.65
N HIS A 126 -17.06 5.72 -5.18
CA HIS A 126 -16.55 4.49 -5.79
C HIS A 126 -16.44 3.36 -4.76
N PRO A 127 -17.00 2.15 -5.00
CA PRO A 127 -17.12 1.08 -4.00
C PRO A 127 -15.80 0.67 -3.32
N ARG A 128 -14.67 0.84 -4.02
CA ARG A 128 -13.36 0.49 -3.48
C ARG A 128 -12.72 1.59 -2.62
N LEU A 129 -13.23 2.80 -2.68
CA LEU A 129 -12.65 3.97 -1.99
C LEU A 129 -13.59 4.55 -0.92
N ALA A 130 -14.90 4.39 -1.07
CA ALA A 130 -15.92 5.04 -0.24
C ALA A 130 -15.81 4.70 1.25
N GLU A 131 -15.45 3.44 1.58
CA GLU A 131 -15.35 2.98 2.96
C GLU A 131 -13.95 3.07 3.56
N LEU A 132 -12.99 3.65 2.83
CA LEU A 132 -11.62 3.75 3.31
C LEU A 132 -11.49 4.78 4.42
N GLY A 133 -10.90 4.38 5.53
CA GLY A 133 -10.54 5.24 6.66
C GLY A 133 -9.52 6.34 6.29
N PRO A 134 -9.10 7.14 7.26
CA PRO A 134 -8.16 8.25 7.04
C PRO A 134 -6.76 7.77 6.65
N GLU A 135 -6.04 8.62 5.93
CA GLU A 135 -4.62 8.45 5.65
C GLU A 135 -3.81 8.62 6.95
N PRO A 136 -2.91 7.68 7.29
CA PRO A 136 -2.18 7.72 8.56
C PRO A 136 -1.24 8.91 8.68
N LEU A 137 -0.75 9.44 7.55
CA LEU A 137 0.15 10.59 7.50
C LEU A 137 -0.59 11.95 7.56
N ASN A 138 -1.92 11.95 7.43
CA ASN A 138 -2.73 13.16 7.59
C ASN A 138 -3.08 13.36 9.06
N SER A 139 -2.42 14.33 9.70
CA SER A 139 -2.63 14.65 11.12
C SER A 139 -4.00 15.28 11.44
N ALA A 140 -4.67 15.84 10.46
CA ALA A 140 -5.99 16.44 10.67
C ALA A 140 -7.11 15.39 10.77
N THR A 141 -6.94 14.24 10.14
CA THR A 141 -7.99 13.19 10.08
C THR A 141 -7.66 11.96 10.92
N PHE A 142 -6.41 11.52 10.96
CA PHE A 142 -5.97 10.39 11.80
C PHE A 142 -5.48 10.91 13.15
N THR A 143 -6.42 11.26 14.04
CA THR A 143 -6.16 11.83 15.37
C THR A 143 -6.24 10.80 16.48
N VAL A 144 -5.79 11.19 17.69
CA VAL A 144 -5.91 10.36 18.91
C VAL A 144 -7.37 10.10 19.24
N GLU A 145 -8.19 11.12 19.14
CA GLU A 145 -9.63 11.05 19.40
C GLU A 145 -10.33 10.09 18.43
N TYR A 146 -9.98 10.18 17.15
CA TYR A 146 -10.51 9.28 16.12
C TYR A 146 -10.14 7.81 16.41
N LEU A 147 -8.85 7.49 16.57
CA LEU A 147 -8.45 6.09 16.79
C LEU A 147 -8.98 5.54 18.12
N ARG A 148 -9.07 6.36 19.17
CA ARG A 148 -9.73 5.97 20.44
C ARG A 148 -11.20 5.65 20.24
N ALA A 149 -11.93 6.44 19.44
CA ALA A 149 -13.32 6.16 19.11
C ALA A 149 -13.47 4.83 18.39
N CYS A 150 -12.60 4.56 17.40
CA CYS A 150 -12.56 3.28 16.70
C CYS A 150 -12.24 2.10 17.64
N CYS A 151 -11.42 2.30 18.66
CA CYS A 151 -11.04 1.25 19.61
C CYS A 151 -12.07 1.00 20.71
N ARG A 152 -12.96 1.96 21.00
CA ARG A 152 -13.89 1.91 22.13
C ARG A 152 -14.76 0.64 22.12
N GLY A 153 -14.77 -0.10 23.24
CA GLY A 153 -15.54 -1.31 23.42
C GLY A 153 -15.04 -2.54 22.65
N ARG A 154 -14.02 -2.42 21.83
CA ARG A 154 -13.49 -3.56 21.07
C ARG A 154 -12.66 -4.48 21.97
N ARG A 155 -13.06 -5.75 22.05
CA ARG A 155 -12.25 -6.83 22.68
C ARG A 155 -11.18 -7.37 21.73
N GLN A 156 -11.29 -7.06 20.45
CA GLN A 156 -10.35 -7.48 19.41
C GLN A 156 -8.93 -6.97 19.73
N ALA A 157 -7.92 -7.76 19.38
CA ALA A 157 -6.52 -7.37 19.46
C ALA A 157 -6.23 -6.10 18.63
N ILE A 158 -5.35 -5.23 19.13
CA ILE A 158 -5.05 -3.95 18.48
C ILE A 158 -4.46 -4.11 17.07
N LYS A 159 -3.64 -5.14 16.85
CA LYS A 159 -2.98 -5.34 15.54
C LYS A 159 -3.99 -5.45 14.39
N PRO A 160 -4.97 -6.35 14.37
CA PRO A 160 -5.97 -6.39 13.30
C PRO A 160 -6.81 -5.11 13.19
N VAL A 161 -7.04 -4.38 14.28
CA VAL A 161 -7.77 -3.10 14.24
C VAL A 161 -7.01 -2.05 13.42
N ILE A 162 -5.70 -1.89 13.64
CA ILE A 162 -4.90 -0.93 12.85
C ILE A 162 -4.55 -1.43 11.44
N MET A 163 -4.82 -2.68 11.11
CA MET A 163 -4.69 -3.24 9.76
C MET A 163 -6.00 -3.14 8.96
N ASP A 164 -7.10 -2.82 9.62
CA ASP A 164 -8.40 -2.61 8.99
C ASP A 164 -8.40 -1.30 8.19
N GLN A 165 -8.59 -1.41 6.87
CA GLN A 165 -8.54 -0.26 5.98
C GLN A 165 -9.72 0.71 6.17
N GLN A 166 -10.76 0.33 6.89
CA GLN A 166 -11.84 1.23 7.33
C GLN A 166 -11.43 2.05 8.57
N VAL A 167 -10.47 1.57 9.36
CA VAL A 167 -9.95 2.26 10.56
C VAL A 167 -8.80 3.18 10.20
N VAL A 168 -7.80 2.67 9.51
CA VAL A 168 -6.68 3.46 8.99
C VAL A 168 -6.12 2.79 7.75
N VAL A 169 -5.92 3.56 6.69
CA VAL A 169 -5.49 2.99 5.42
C VAL A 169 -3.99 2.76 5.33
N GLY A 170 -3.59 1.89 4.44
CA GLY A 170 -2.20 1.70 4.03
C GLY A 170 -1.35 0.87 4.97
N VAL A 171 -1.70 0.79 6.25
CA VAL A 171 -1.01 -0.06 7.23
C VAL A 171 -1.35 -1.53 6.96
N GLY A 172 -0.33 -2.36 6.88
CA GLY A 172 -0.50 -3.79 6.71
C GLY A 172 0.30 -4.57 7.73
N ASN A 173 0.66 -5.83 7.39
CA ASN A 173 1.26 -6.75 8.35
C ASN A 173 2.68 -6.37 8.80
N ILE A 174 3.44 -5.71 7.93
CA ILE A 174 4.80 -5.28 8.20
C ILE A 174 4.76 -4.10 9.18
N TYR A 175 4.16 -3.01 8.72
CA TYR A 175 4.22 -1.74 9.44
C TYR A 175 3.36 -1.72 10.69
N ALA A 176 2.31 -2.56 10.79
CA ALA A 176 1.58 -2.75 12.04
C ALA A 176 2.46 -3.38 13.15
N GLN A 177 3.26 -4.39 12.81
CA GLN A 177 4.16 -5.03 13.78
C GLN A 177 5.27 -4.08 14.21
N GLU A 178 5.91 -3.41 13.26
CA GLU A 178 6.99 -2.46 13.53
C GLU A 178 6.52 -1.26 14.38
N ALA A 179 5.35 -0.71 14.06
CA ALA A 179 4.77 0.39 14.84
C ALA A 179 4.39 -0.03 16.27
N LEU A 180 3.78 -1.21 16.43
CA LEU A 180 3.43 -1.75 17.74
C LEU A 180 4.67 -2.07 18.59
N PHE A 181 5.75 -2.59 17.98
CA PHE A 181 7.01 -2.80 18.69
C PHE A 181 7.58 -1.48 19.20
N ARG A 182 7.70 -0.47 18.34
CA ARG A 182 8.20 0.86 18.70
C ARG A 182 7.34 1.55 19.76
N ALA A 183 6.03 1.32 19.74
CA ALA A 183 5.11 1.84 20.75
C ALA A 183 5.12 1.06 22.07
N GLY A 184 5.86 -0.05 22.18
CA GLY A 184 5.86 -0.91 23.35
C GLY A 184 4.53 -1.64 23.59
N ILE A 185 3.68 -1.77 22.57
CA ILE A 185 2.34 -2.35 22.70
C ILE A 185 2.33 -3.78 22.17
N ARG A 186 1.85 -4.73 22.99
CA ARG A 186 1.70 -6.12 22.57
C ARG A 186 0.62 -6.24 21.48
N PRO A 187 0.87 -6.94 20.34
CA PRO A 187 -0.09 -7.06 19.25
C PRO A 187 -1.43 -7.68 19.64
N THR A 188 -1.44 -8.52 20.72
CA THR A 188 -2.63 -9.19 21.25
C THR A 188 -3.41 -8.33 22.24
N ARG A 189 -2.90 -7.16 22.64
CA ARG A 189 -3.60 -6.30 23.60
C ARG A 189 -4.95 -5.87 23.02
N SER A 190 -6.01 -5.96 23.86
CA SER A 190 -7.34 -5.53 23.45
C SER A 190 -7.34 -4.04 23.09
N ALA A 191 -7.87 -3.70 21.93
CA ALA A 191 -7.89 -2.31 21.44
C ALA A 191 -8.64 -1.37 22.39
N GLY A 192 -9.75 -1.83 22.99
CA GLY A 192 -10.55 -1.06 23.93
C GLY A 192 -9.85 -0.74 25.27
N HIS A 193 -8.78 -1.44 25.58
CA HIS A 193 -8.01 -1.23 26.82
C HIS A 193 -6.78 -0.32 26.64
N LEU A 194 -6.60 0.26 25.46
CA LEU A 194 -5.52 1.22 25.23
C LEU A 194 -5.85 2.56 25.90
N THR A 195 -4.90 3.08 26.69
CA THR A 195 -4.99 4.43 27.26
C THR A 195 -4.84 5.49 26.19
N LYS A 196 -5.25 6.74 26.47
CA LYS A 196 -5.05 7.86 25.54
C LYS A 196 -3.59 8.03 25.14
N ASN A 197 -2.67 7.92 26.10
CA ASN A 197 -1.24 8.04 25.84
C ASN A 197 -0.71 6.89 24.97
N ALA A 198 -1.13 5.65 25.22
CA ALA A 198 -0.75 4.51 24.38
C ALA A 198 -1.22 4.68 22.93
N VAL A 199 -2.44 5.20 22.73
CA VAL A 199 -2.95 5.51 21.36
C VAL A 199 -2.14 6.64 20.72
N ALA A 200 -1.81 7.69 21.45
CA ALA A 200 -0.98 8.79 20.93
C ALA A 200 0.41 8.31 20.50
N THR A 201 1.05 7.50 21.34
CA THR A 201 2.35 6.88 21.04
C THR A 201 2.26 5.96 19.83
N LEU A 202 1.20 5.14 19.71
CA LEU A 202 0.99 4.26 18.57
C LEU A 202 0.84 5.04 17.26
N ILE A 203 0.02 6.09 17.24
CA ILE A 203 -0.15 6.95 16.06
C ILE A 203 1.17 7.56 15.62
N GLN A 204 1.96 8.07 16.58
CA GLN A 204 3.27 8.64 16.28
C GLN A 204 4.20 7.59 15.64
N HIS A 205 4.24 6.38 16.17
CA HIS A 205 5.09 5.32 15.62
C HIS A 205 4.56 4.74 14.30
N ILE A 206 3.24 4.73 14.06
CA ILE A 206 2.69 4.41 12.74
C ILE A 206 3.21 5.43 11.70
N ARG A 207 3.14 6.72 12.00
CA ARG A 207 3.64 7.77 11.10
C ARG A 207 5.13 7.66 10.85
N ASN A 208 5.93 7.54 11.92
CA ASN A 208 7.38 7.47 11.82
C ASN A 208 7.83 6.29 10.96
N VAL A 209 7.31 5.08 11.23
CA VAL A 209 7.73 3.89 10.49
C VAL A 209 7.34 3.96 9.02
N LEU A 210 6.17 4.54 8.70
CA LEU A 210 5.75 4.72 7.31
C LEU A 210 6.60 5.76 6.58
N GLN A 211 6.93 6.89 7.22
CA GLN A 211 7.78 7.93 6.64
C GLN A 211 9.21 7.42 6.39
N GLU A 212 9.79 6.72 7.38
CA GLU A 212 11.11 6.10 7.24
C GLU A 212 11.11 5.07 6.10
N ALA A 213 10.05 4.27 5.99
CA ALA A 213 9.94 3.29 4.93
C ALA A 213 9.78 3.94 3.54
N ILE A 214 9.02 5.03 3.42
CA ILE A 214 8.92 5.81 2.17
C ILE A 214 10.30 6.37 1.79
N ALA A 215 11.02 6.97 2.75
CA ALA A 215 12.35 7.52 2.52
C ALA A 215 13.37 6.46 2.09
N ALA A 216 13.23 5.21 2.57
CA ALA A 216 14.06 4.07 2.19
C ALA A 216 13.61 3.38 0.87
N GLY A 217 12.61 3.91 0.17
CA GLY A 217 12.08 3.32 -1.07
C GLY A 217 11.21 2.08 -0.86
N GLY A 218 10.60 1.93 0.33
CA GLY A 218 9.83 0.76 0.72
C GLY A 218 10.68 -0.43 1.15
N SER A 219 10.05 -1.58 1.37
CA SER A 219 10.70 -2.85 1.69
C SER A 219 10.65 -3.80 0.50
N THR A 220 11.80 -4.38 0.12
CA THR A 220 11.82 -5.47 -0.85
C THR A 220 11.65 -6.79 -0.11
N ILE A 221 10.42 -7.30 -0.10
CA ILE A 221 10.12 -8.66 0.33
C ILE A 221 9.66 -9.41 -0.91
N SER A 222 10.47 -10.38 -1.33
CA SER A 222 10.28 -11.26 -2.49
C SER A 222 10.28 -10.54 -3.85
N ASP A 223 9.16 -9.94 -4.27
CA ASP A 223 8.94 -9.56 -5.68
C ASP A 223 8.72 -8.06 -5.91
N PHE A 224 8.74 -7.24 -4.83
CA PHE A 224 8.54 -5.80 -4.98
C PHE A 224 9.74 -5.16 -5.69
N ARG A 225 9.45 -4.42 -6.77
CA ARG A 225 10.39 -3.55 -7.49
C ARG A 225 9.76 -2.18 -7.68
N GLN A 226 10.58 -1.15 -7.59
CA GLN A 226 10.19 0.20 -7.96
C GLN A 226 9.93 0.28 -9.48
N ALA A 227 9.25 1.32 -9.94
CA ALA A 227 8.96 1.51 -11.36
C ALA A 227 10.24 1.57 -12.24
N GLY A 228 11.39 1.95 -11.66
CA GLY A 228 12.71 1.91 -12.28
C GLY A 228 13.46 0.57 -12.18
N GLY A 229 12.89 -0.44 -11.49
CA GLY A 229 13.50 -1.76 -11.32
C GLY A 229 14.30 -1.96 -10.04
N ASP A 230 14.57 -0.89 -9.28
CA ASP A 230 15.32 -0.95 -8.02
C ASP A 230 14.50 -1.59 -6.88
N GLY A 231 15.17 -2.19 -5.92
CA GLY A 231 14.56 -2.68 -4.68
C GLY A 231 14.48 -1.58 -3.61
N GLY A 232 13.54 -1.72 -2.67
CA GLY A 232 13.56 -0.93 -1.44
C GLY A 232 14.57 -1.51 -0.43
N TYR A 233 14.93 -0.72 0.58
CA TYR A 233 15.96 -1.08 1.57
C TYR A 233 15.42 -1.16 3.00
N PHE A 234 14.16 -0.86 3.24
CA PHE A 234 13.61 -0.80 4.61
C PHE A 234 13.63 -2.13 5.36
N GLN A 235 13.65 -3.28 4.66
CA GLN A 235 13.74 -4.61 5.28
C GLN A 235 14.96 -4.77 6.21
N HIS A 236 16.04 -4.04 6.01
CA HIS A 236 17.21 -4.07 6.87
C HIS A 236 16.95 -3.43 8.26
N ASN A 237 15.90 -2.61 8.37
CA ASN A 237 15.51 -1.90 9.59
C ASN A 237 14.50 -2.64 10.45
N PHE A 238 13.99 -3.82 10.02
CA PHE A 238 12.98 -4.56 10.76
C PHE A 238 13.47 -4.92 12.17
N GLN A 239 12.64 -4.59 13.15
CA GLN A 239 12.88 -4.90 14.55
C GLN A 239 12.28 -6.26 14.92
N VAL A 240 11.07 -6.54 14.45
CA VAL A 240 10.32 -7.76 14.80
C VAL A 240 9.76 -8.51 13.57
N TYR A 241 9.41 -7.80 12.50
CA TYR A 241 8.75 -8.46 11.36
C TYR A 241 9.62 -9.59 10.78
N ASP A 242 9.01 -10.79 10.62
CA ASP A 242 9.64 -12.02 10.10
C ASP A 242 10.88 -12.50 10.89
N ARG A 243 10.97 -12.14 12.18
CA ARG A 243 12.11 -12.46 13.05
C ARG A 243 11.74 -13.35 14.24
N ALA A 244 10.61 -14.10 14.17
CA ALA A 244 10.22 -15.03 15.22
C ALA A 244 11.34 -16.05 15.51
N GLY A 245 11.62 -16.30 16.81
CA GLY A 245 12.71 -17.18 17.24
C GLY A 245 14.10 -16.54 17.25
N GLN A 246 14.26 -15.31 16.75
CA GLN A 246 15.52 -14.57 16.80
C GLN A 246 15.59 -13.67 18.06
N PRO A 247 16.79 -13.27 18.51
CA PRO A 247 16.93 -12.32 19.60
C PRO A 247 16.38 -10.93 19.23
N CYS A 248 15.69 -10.29 20.17
CA CYS A 248 15.24 -8.91 20.05
C CYS A 248 16.46 -7.97 19.96
N LYS A 249 16.47 -7.08 18.97
CA LYS A 249 17.57 -6.11 18.77
C LYS A 249 17.72 -5.14 19.96
N ALA A 250 16.63 -4.88 20.71
CA ALA A 250 16.65 -3.94 21.84
C ALA A 250 17.05 -4.57 23.18
N CYS A 251 16.65 -5.83 23.47
CA CYS A 251 16.82 -6.42 24.80
C CYS A 251 17.36 -7.86 24.80
N GLY A 252 17.62 -8.47 23.64
CA GLY A 252 18.13 -9.84 23.54
C GLY A 252 17.09 -10.96 23.76
N THR A 253 15.90 -10.67 24.31
CA THR A 253 14.86 -11.68 24.53
C THR A 253 14.43 -12.31 23.20
N ILE A 254 14.27 -13.63 23.17
CA ILE A 254 13.81 -14.34 21.97
C ILE A 254 12.40 -13.88 21.59
N LEU A 255 12.25 -13.44 20.35
CA LEU A 255 11.00 -12.95 19.80
C LEU A 255 9.96 -14.06 19.66
N SER A 256 8.77 -13.79 20.15
CA SER A 256 7.62 -14.72 20.05
C SER A 256 6.91 -14.54 18.72
N GLY A 257 6.35 -15.65 18.22
CA GLY A 257 5.53 -15.66 17.01
C GLY A 257 4.18 -16.33 17.25
N ALA A 258 3.12 -15.82 16.61
CA ALA A 258 1.80 -16.44 16.56
C ALA A 258 1.00 -15.92 15.37
N ILE A 259 -0.11 -16.60 15.04
CA ILE A 259 -1.10 -16.10 14.08
C ILE A 259 -2.08 -15.21 14.81
N ILE A 260 -2.15 -13.93 14.44
CA ILE A 260 -3.10 -12.94 14.97
C ILE A 260 -3.85 -12.30 13.81
N GLY A 261 -5.19 -12.39 13.82
CA GLY A 261 -6.01 -11.90 12.72
C GLY A 261 -5.67 -12.55 11.37
N GLY A 262 -5.38 -13.86 11.38
CA GLY A 262 -5.04 -14.63 10.16
C GLY A 262 -3.66 -14.33 9.55
N ARG A 263 -2.77 -13.62 10.28
CA ARG A 263 -1.45 -13.22 9.80
C ARG A 263 -0.36 -13.57 10.80
N ASN A 264 0.78 -14.08 10.31
CA ASN A 264 1.98 -14.25 11.13
C ASN A 264 2.34 -12.94 11.80
N THR A 265 2.59 -13.00 13.10
CA THR A 265 2.87 -11.86 13.95
C THR A 265 4.02 -12.18 14.85
N THR A 266 5.00 -11.30 14.91
CA THR A 266 6.18 -11.40 15.78
C THR A 266 6.22 -10.23 16.75
N TRP A 267 6.58 -10.49 17.99
CA TRP A 267 6.73 -9.45 19.02
C TRP A 267 7.74 -9.85 20.10
N CYS A 268 8.22 -8.86 20.84
CA CYS A 268 9.06 -9.08 22.03
C CYS A 268 8.18 -9.09 23.28
N ARG A 269 8.22 -10.18 24.07
CA ARG A 269 7.44 -10.28 25.32
C ARG A 269 7.96 -9.34 26.42
N HIS A 270 9.21 -8.90 26.32
CA HIS A 270 9.81 -7.98 27.29
C HIS A 270 9.55 -6.52 26.94
N CYS A 271 9.76 -6.14 25.66
CA CYS A 271 9.62 -4.74 25.23
C CYS A 271 8.16 -4.30 24.99
N GLN A 272 7.21 -5.26 24.85
CA GLN A 272 5.81 -4.96 24.53
C GLN A 272 4.87 -5.51 25.60
N ALA A 273 4.09 -4.62 26.21
CA ALA A 273 3.15 -4.91 27.29
C ALA A 273 1.67 -4.84 26.84
#